data_009b7e0b784ec808744c36c08a336510
#
_entry.id   009b7e0b784ec808744c36c08a336510
#
_cell.length_a   1.000
_cell.length_b   1.000
_cell.length_c   1.000
_cell.angle_alpha   90.00
_cell.angle_beta   90.00
_cell.angle_gamma   90.00
#
_symmetry.space_group_name_H-M   'P 1'
#
loop_
_entity.id
_entity.type
_entity.pdbx_description
1 polymer ?
#
loop_
_entity_poly.entity_id
_entity_poly.type
_entity_poly.pdbx_seq_one_letter_code
_entity_poly.pdbx_strand_id
1 'polypeptide(L)'
;MSDNYNIQNYINGSFSVSANTEEIKNINPSDSSIINSFKETSIEDVESAIDVAKKSQSKWSKTPAIERASYLKKIAEGIRKNEDEFVRIIVEEQGKIKDLAKGEVQGAANYLDYTAEWARRIEGEIVTSDSPDENIFIFKIPMGVVSGILPWNFPFFLIVRKLAPALVTGNTIVIKASEETSNNAYMFSKLLDEAGVPKGVVNFVYGRGQTVGKLLSSSKKIDMISFTGSVETGSAIMTEAAKNITKVNLELGGKAPALVLADADIDLAVSKIRDARVINSGQVCNCVERVYIDKKIADEFTEKLTKAMQNTKFGNPNTKTDIDYGPLINEDGSKKVSELVNSAKSSGAEILTGGNRDDSSEGIYYHPTVIANCKQDMRIIQEEIFGPVLPLVEFEDLDQAIEYANDSDYGLTSSIFTNNLK
;
A
#
# COMPACT_ATOMS: atom_id res chain seq x y z
N MET A 1 1.80 17.14 -23.05
CA MET A 1 2.71 16.14 -23.63
C MET A 1 3.27 15.39 -22.45
N SER A 2 3.04 14.07 -22.35
CA SER A 2 3.64 13.26 -21.31
C SER A 2 5.15 13.30 -21.52
N ASP A 3 5.90 13.85 -20.57
CA ASP A 3 7.34 13.69 -20.56
C ASP A 3 7.60 12.18 -20.42
N ASN A 4 8.10 11.56 -21.49
CA ASN A 4 8.43 10.15 -21.52
C ASN A 4 9.53 9.89 -20.50
N TYR A 5 9.17 9.43 -19.29
CA TYR A 5 10.14 9.09 -18.26
C TYR A 5 10.98 7.91 -18.73
N ASN A 6 12.28 8.13 -18.89
CA ASN A 6 13.25 7.07 -19.10
C ASN A 6 13.70 6.55 -17.73
N ILE A 7 12.98 5.55 -17.21
CA ILE A 7 13.26 4.96 -15.90
C ILE A 7 14.64 4.33 -15.89
N GLN A 8 15.44 4.72 -14.91
CA GLN A 8 16.79 4.24 -14.67
C GLN A 8 16.94 3.77 -13.24
N ASN A 9 17.78 2.77 -13.01
CA ASN A 9 18.17 2.40 -11.66
C ASN A 9 18.87 3.59 -10.98
N TYR A 10 18.61 3.79 -9.69
CA TYR A 10 19.38 4.73 -8.88
C TYR A 10 20.25 3.94 -7.91
N ILE A 11 21.51 3.78 -8.24
CA ILE A 11 22.46 2.95 -7.50
C ILE A 11 23.71 3.78 -7.17
N ASN A 12 24.10 3.80 -5.91
CA ASN A 12 25.30 4.51 -5.44
C ASN A 12 25.31 6.01 -5.81
N GLY A 13 24.14 6.67 -5.78
CA GLY A 13 24.01 8.09 -6.13
C GLY A 13 24.21 8.37 -7.62
N SER A 14 23.87 7.42 -8.48
CA SER A 14 23.99 7.57 -9.94
C SER A 14 22.84 6.86 -10.64
N PHE A 15 22.36 7.47 -11.73
CA PHE A 15 21.36 6.88 -12.59
C PHE A 15 22.01 6.03 -13.68
N SER A 16 21.47 4.85 -13.95
CA SER A 16 21.96 3.95 -15.01
C SER A 16 20.80 3.15 -15.62
N VAL A 17 20.82 2.98 -16.94
CA VAL A 17 19.92 2.08 -17.65
C VAL A 17 20.41 0.66 -17.42
N SER A 18 19.50 -0.26 -17.06
CA SER A 18 19.83 -1.68 -16.91
C SER A 18 20.34 -2.28 -18.23
N ALA A 19 21.30 -3.18 -18.12
CA ALA A 19 21.79 -3.97 -19.25
C ALA A 19 20.83 -5.12 -19.64
N ASN A 20 19.80 -5.40 -18.82
CA ASN A 20 18.81 -6.44 -19.11
C ASN A 20 18.08 -6.16 -20.43
N THR A 21 17.63 -7.21 -21.11
CA THR A 21 16.84 -7.13 -22.36
C THR A 21 15.34 -7.14 -22.10
N GLU A 22 14.91 -7.64 -20.93
CA GLU A 22 13.50 -7.70 -20.55
C GLU A 22 12.93 -6.30 -20.35
N GLU A 23 11.83 -6.03 -21.06
CA GLU A 23 11.12 -4.76 -21.02
C GLU A 23 9.80 -4.89 -20.26
N ILE A 24 9.50 -3.90 -19.42
CA ILE A 24 8.27 -3.78 -18.68
C ILE A 24 7.55 -2.54 -19.19
N LYS A 25 6.26 -2.68 -19.50
CA LYS A 25 5.40 -1.57 -19.91
C LYS A 25 4.69 -1.01 -18.68
N ASN A 26 4.74 0.29 -18.51
CA ASN A 26 3.90 1.03 -17.58
C ASN A 26 2.63 1.46 -18.33
N ILE A 27 1.48 1.03 -17.85
CA ILE A 27 0.19 1.20 -18.52
C ILE A 27 -0.69 2.14 -17.70
N ASN A 28 -1.33 3.09 -18.36
CA ASN A 28 -2.37 3.90 -17.75
C ASN A 28 -3.66 3.07 -17.61
N PRO A 29 -4.10 2.74 -16.40
CA PRO A 29 -5.29 1.91 -16.21
C PRO A 29 -6.59 2.62 -16.63
N SER A 30 -6.54 3.95 -16.82
CA SER A 30 -7.72 4.75 -17.16
C SER A 30 -8.15 4.63 -18.61
N ASP A 31 -7.22 4.25 -19.52
CA ASP A 31 -7.46 4.15 -20.96
C ASP A 31 -6.63 3.06 -21.65
N SER A 32 -5.92 2.24 -20.87
CA SER A 32 -5.05 1.16 -21.33
C SER A 32 -3.89 1.60 -22.24
N SER A 33 -3.61 2.90 -22.32
CA SER A 33 -2.48 3.43 -23.09
C SER A 33 -1.14 3.12 -22.40
N ILE A 34 -0.08 2.98 -23.22
CA ILE A 34 1.28 2.82 -22.70
C ILE A 34 1.82 4.20 -22.35
N ILE A 35 2.13 4.43 -21.07
CA ILE A 35 2.77 5.67 -20.61
C ILE A 35 4.23 5.66 -21.06
N ASN A 36 4.96 4.61 -20.71
CA ASN A 36 6.35 4.35 -21.10
C ASN A 36 6.68 2.87 -20.96
N SER A 37 7.89 2.51 -21.34
CA SER A 37 8.48 1.21 -21.02
C SER A 37 9.89 1.39 -20.45
N PHE A 38 10.32 0.42 -19.66
CA PHE A 38 11.64 0.43 -19.02
C PHE A 38 12.22 -0.99 -18.95
N LYS A 39 13.54 -1.07 -18.83
CA LYS A 39 14.23 -2.35 -18.70
C LYS A 39 14.20 -2.82 -17.24
N GLU A 40 13.89 -4.10 -17.04
CA GLU A 40 14.01 -4.73 -15.73
C GLU A 40 15.46 -4.66 -15.25
N THR A 41 15.68 -4.40 -13.96
CA THR A 41 17.01 -4.35 -13.35
C THR A 41 17.69 -5.72 -13.49
N SER A 42 18.93 -5.76 -13.98
CA SER A 42 19.71 -7.00 -14.11
C SER A 42 20.07 -7.57 -12.73
N ILE A 43 20.40 -8.86 -12.69
CA ILE A 43 20.86 -9.55 -11.48
C ILE A 43 22.09 -8.84 -10.90
N GLU A 44 23.04 -8.50 -11.76
CA GLU A 44 24.29 -7.81 -11.41
C GLU A 44 24.04 -6.42 -10.81
N ASP A 45 23.05 -5.67 -11.35
CA ASP A 45 22.68 -4.36 -10.83
C ASP A 45 21.98 -4.47 -9.46
N VAL A 46 21.12 -5.49 -9.25
CA VAL A 46 20.50 -5.75 -7.94
C VAL A 46 21.57 -6.11 -6.90
N GLU A 47 22.50 -6.99 -7.24
CA GLU A 47 23.62 -7.35 -6.36
C GLU A 47 24.51 -6.14 -6.05
N SER A 48 24.81 -5.32 -7.06
CA SER A 48 25.55 -4.08 -6.89
C SER A 48 24.81 -3.10 -5.94
N ALA A 49 23.50 -2.94 -6.08
CA ALA A 49 22.70 -2.10 -5.18
C ALA A 49 22.78 -2.56 -3.72
N ILE A 50 22.73 -3.88 -3.50
CA ILE A 50 22.87 -4.46 -2.16
C ILE A 50 24.29 -4.24 -1.61
N ASP A 51 25.31 -4.47 -2.46
CA ASP A 51 26.71 -4.33 -2.03
C ASP A 51 27.07 -2.89 -1.67
N VAL A 52 26.63 -1.92 -2.45
CA VAL A 52 26.89 -0.51 -2.13
C VAL A 52 26.11 -0.06 -0.88
N ALA A 53 24.89 -0.58 -0.67
CA ALA A 53 24.13 -0.35 0.56
C ALA A 53 24.89 -0.93 1.78
N LYS A 54 25.40 -2.15 1.69
CA LYS A 54 26.16 -2.81 2.77
C LYS A 54 27.47 -2.05 3.08
N LYS A 55 28.17 -1.60 2.04
CA LYS A 55 29.38 -0.80 2.20
C LYS A 55 29.11 0.55 2.88
N SER A 56 28.03 1.22 2.50
CA SER A 56 27.65 2.53 3.05
C SER A 56 27.11 2.44 4.47
N GLN A 57 26.56 1.30 4.88
CA GLN A 57 25.96 1.04 6.19
C GLN A 57 26.90 1.37 7.34
N SER A 58 28.17 0.98 7.26
CA SER A 58 29.16 1.17 8.32
C SER A 58 29.41 2.66 8.66
N LYS A 59 29.35 3.55 7.66
CA LYS A 59 29.48 4.99 7.86
C LYS A 59 28.14 5.61 8.27
N TRP A 60 27.04 5.23 7.59
CA TRP A 60 25.72 5.78 7.84
C TRP A 60 25.22 5.51 9.26
N SER A 61 25.43 4.31 9.79
CA SER A 61 25.05 3.95 11.17
C SER A 61 25.72 4.82 12.24
N LYS A 62 26.91 5.35 11.95
CA LYS A 62 27.66 6.23 12.85
C LYS A 62 27.32 7.72 12.68
N THR A 63 26.61 8.10 11.62
CA THR A 63 26.12 9.46 11.42
C THR A 63 25.12 9.82 12.51
N PRO A 64 25.24 10.96 13.19
CA PRO A 64 24.27 11.35 14.23
C PRO A 64 22.83 11.35 13.72
N ALA A 65 21.87 10.86 14.53
CA ALA A 65 20.47 10.74 14.12
C ALA A 65 19.87 12.07 13.66
N ILE A 66 20.28 13.20 14.28
CA ILE A 66 19.82 14.54 13.89
C ILE A 66 20.32 14.95 12.49
N GLU A 67 21.50 14.50 12.11
CA GLU A 67 22.03 14.72 10.76
C GLU A 67 21.26 13.86 9.75
N ARG A 68 21.01 12.58 10.06
CA ARG A 68 20.16 11.71 9.24
C ARG A 68 18.77 12.30 9.05
N ALA A 69 18.16 12.84 10.11
CA ALA A 69 16.86 13.50 10.06
C ALA A 69 16.86 14.76 9.16
N SER A 70 17.99 15.47 9.04
CA SER A 70 18.07 16.63 8.16
C SER A 70 17.84 16.29 6.68
N TYR A 71 18.25 15.09 6.25
CA TYR A 71 17.96 14.61 4.89
C TYR A 71 16.46 14.33 4.68
N LEU A 72 15.77 13.78 5.70
CA LEU A 72 14.32 13.56 5.60
C LEU A 72 13.56 14.88 5.41
N LYS A 73 13.95 15.93 6.14
CA LYS A 73 13.36 17.27 6.00
C LYS A 73 13.61 17.87 4.61
N LYS A 74 14.81 17.73 4.06
CA LYS A 74 15.11 18.19 2.70
C LYS A 74 14.29 17.44 1.64
N ILE A 75 14.10 16.13 1.80
CA ILE A 75 13.24 15.33 0.91
C ILE A 75 11.80 15.84 1.03
N ALA A 76 11.28 16.08 2.24
CA ALA A 76 9.94 16.61 2.45
C ALA A 76 9.73 17.98 1.78
N GLU A 77 10.72 18.88 1.86
CA GLU A 77 10.71 20.15 1.16
C GLU A 77 10.69 19.96 -0.37
N GLY A 78 11.51 19.04 -0.88
CA GLY A 78 11.52 18.66 -2.29
C GLY A 78 10.19 18.10 -2.79
N ILE A 79 9.50 17.28 -1.99
CA ILE A 79 8.15 16.78 -2.29
C ILE A 79 7.17 17.95 -2.40
N ARG A 80 7.14 18.86 -1.42
CA ARG A 80 6.22 20.02 -1.43
C ARG A 80 6.46 20.93 -2.62
N LYS A 81 7.73 21.12 -3.00
CA LYS A 81 8.10 21.95 -4.17
C LYS A 81 7.62 21.35 -5.49
N ASN A 82 7.55 20.03 -5.60
CA ASN A 82 7.19 19.30 -6.80
C ASN A 82 5.82 18.58 -6.68
N GLU A 83 4.93 19.04 -5.77
CA GLU A 83 3.63 18.39 -5.46
C GLU A 83 2.81 18.10 -6.71
N ASP A 84 2.61 19.10 -7.56
CA ASP A 84 1.75 18.99 -8.75
C ASP A 84 2.26 17.90 -9.72
N GLU A 85 3.57 17.77 -9.87
CA GLU A 85 4.18 16.77 -10.74
C GLU A 85 3.99 15.36 -10.18
N PHE A 86 4.20 15.15 -8.88
CA PHE A 86 3.94 13.86 -8.24
C PHE A 86 2.47 13.46 -8.30
N VAL A 87 1.58 14.42 -8.07
CA VAL A 87 0.12 14.21 -8.20
C VAL A 87 -0.22 13.76 -9.60
N ARG A 88 0.29 14.46 -10.64
CA ARG A 88 0.07 14.11 -12.05
C ARG A 88 0.51 12.67 -12.36
N ILE A 89 1.71 12.29 -11.92
CA ILE A 89 2.25 10.95 -12.16
C ILE A 89 1.37 9.88 -11.50
N ILE A 90 0.96 10.07 -10.25
CA ILE A 90 0.10 9.11 -9.53
C ILE A 90 -1.26 8.98 -10.23
N VAL A 91 -1.86 10.08 -10.67
CA VAL A 91 -3.13 10.05 -11.41
C VAL A 91 -2.97 9.27 -12.72
N GLU A 92 -1.87 9.45 -13.43
CA GLU A 92 -1.62 8.82 -14.73
C GLU A 92 -1.34 7.31 -14.60
N GLU A 93 -0.40 6.90 -13.72
CA GLU A 93 0.05 5.50 -13.68
C GLU A 93 -0.78 4.61 -12.73
N GLN A 94 -1.48 5.19 -11.75
CA GLN A 94 -2.29 4.42 -10.81
C GLN A 94 -3.80 4.60 -11.01
N GLY A 95 -4.22 5.65 -11.72
CA GLY A 95 -5.63 5.93 -11.94
C GLY A 95 -6.36 6.55 -10.74
N LYS A 96 -5.63 7.04 -9.75
CA LYS A 96 -6.17 7.66 -8.55
C LYS A 96 -6.79 9.03 -8.87
N ILE A 97 -7.93 9.37 -8.24
CA ILE A 97 -8.51 10.71 -8.36
C ILE A 97 -7.54 11.76 -7.80
N LYS A 98 -7.56 12.96 -8.40
CA LYS A 98 -6.57 14.01 -8.13
C LYS A 98 -6.47 14.39 -6.65
N ASP A 99 -7.61 14.54 -5.97
CA ASP A 99 -7.61 14.95 -4.55
C ASP A 99 -7.00 13.88 -3.64
N LEU A 100 -7.24 12.59 -3.94
CA LEU A 100 -6.64 11.49 -3.20
C LEU A 100 -5.13 11.40 -3.48
N ALA A 101 -4.70 11.58 -4.74
CA ALA A 101 -3.28 11.63 -5.09
C ALA A 101 -2.56 12.79 -4.39
N LYS A 102 -3.21 13.96 -4.32
CA LYS A 102 -2.70 15.12 -3.58
C LYS A 102 -2.56 14.82 -2.09
N GLY A 103 -3.58 14.21 -1.49
CA GLY A 103 -3.54 13.78 -0.09
C GLY A 103 -2.39 12.78 0.18
N GLU A 104 -2.12 11.87 -0.75
CA GLU A 104 -1.00 10.93 -0.66
C GLU A 104 0.36 11.64 -0.66
N VAL A 105 0.57 12.57 -1.59
CA VAL A 105 1.83 13.33 -1.71
C VAL A 105 2.07 14.19 -0.47
N GLN A 106 1.04 14.90 0.00
CA GLN A 106 1.11 15.71 1.22
C GLN A 106 1.34 14.84 2.47
N GLY A 107 0.64 13.71 2.55
CA GLY A 107 0.83 12.72 3.62
C GLY A 107 2.26 12.19 3.66
N ALA A 108 2.89 11.96 2.50
CA ALA A 108 4.28 11.52 2.40
C ALA A 108 5.26 12.57 2.98
N ALA A 109 5.09 13.84 2.60
CA ALA A 109 5.92 14.92 3.14
C ALA A 109 5.75 15.08 4.66
N ASN A 110 4.51 15.02 5.16
CA ASN A 110 4.21 15.11 6.58
C ASN A 110 4.77 13.91 7.37
N TYR A 111 4.75 12.70 6.79
CA TYR A 111 5.32 11.52 7.42
C TYR A 111 6.85 11.58 7.52
N LEU A 112 7.53 12.17 6.54
CA LEU A 112 8.96 12.44 6.61
C LEU A 112 9.29 13.39 7.75
N ASP A 113 8.53 14.48 7.92
CA ASP A 113 8.73 15.43 9.01
C ASP A 113 8.47 14.77 10.38
N TYR A 114 7.37 14.04 10.51
CA TYR A 114 7.08 13.27 11.73
C TYR A 114 8.20 12.29 12.08
N THR A 115 8.69 11.56 11.06
CA THR A 115 9.76 10.57 11.28
C THR A 115 11.10 11.22 11.61
N ALA A 116 11.40 12.40 11.05
CA ALA A 116 12.59 13.16 11.39
C ALA A 116 12.67 13.54 12.87
N GLU A 117 11.52 13.77 13.52
CA GLU A 117 11.46 14.10 14.95
C GLU A 117 11.85 12.95 15.88
N TRP A 118 11.82 11.70 15.38
CA TRP A 118 12.30 10.53 16.11
C TRP A 118 13.82 10.53 16.34
N ALA A 119 14.58 11.38 15.66
CA ALA A 119 16.03 11.49 15.83
C ALA A 119 16.49 11.68 17.29
N ARG A 120 15.63 12.28 18.13
CA ARG A 120 15.90 12.48 19.57
C ARG A 120 15.05 11.59 20.49
N ARG A 121 14.34 10.61 19.93
CA ARG A 121 13.43 9.72 20.64
C ARG A 121 13.83 8.24 20.51
N ILE A 122 14.99 7.95 19.90
CA ILE A 122 15.58 6.62 19.81
C ILE A 122 16.38 6.41 21.09
N GLU A 123 15.68 6.01 22.14
CA GLU A 123 16.23 5.86 23.49
C GLU A 123 16.65 4.42 23.77
N GLY A 124 17.56 4.25 24.72
CA GLY A 124 17.91 2.97 25.32
C GLY A 124 17.33 2.87 26.73
N GLU A 125 17.70 1.81 27.44
CA GLU A 125 17.25 1.54 28.80
C GLU A 125 18.46 1.29 29.72
N ILE A 126 18.35 1.68 30.99
CA ILE A 126 19.27 1.28 32.05
C ILE A 126 18.45 0.41 32.99
N VAL A 127 18.83 -0.85 33.13
CA VAL A 127 18.13 -1.85 33.92
C VAL A 127 19.00 -2.23 35.12
N THR A 128 18.41 -2.34 36.30
CA THR A 128 19.10 -2.82 37.50
C THR A 128 19.40 -4.30 37.34
N SER A 129 20.64 -4.70 37.64
CA SER A 129 21.04 -6.11 37.71
C SER A 129 20.75 -6.70 39.07
N ASP A 130 20.58 -8.01 39.13
CA ASP A 130 20.53 -8.79 40.40
C ASP A 130 21.93 -8.95 41.02
N SER A 131 23.00 -8.62 40.29
CA SER A 131 24.38 -8.64 40.79
C SER A 131 24.76 -7.24 41.31
N PRO A 132 25.32 -7.11 42.53
CA PRO A 132 25.55 -5.82 43.17
C PRO A 132 26.55 -4.90 42.46
N ASP A 133 27.46 -5.47 41.66
CA ASP A 133 28.52 -4.74 40.97
C ASP A 133 28.29 -4.63 39.44
N GLU A 134 27.05 -4.80 38.99
CA GLU A 134 26.67 -4.84 37.56
C GLU A 134 25.61 -3.82 37.23
N ASN A 135 25.80 -3.16 36.08
CA ASN A 135 24.76 -2.30 35.44
C ASN A 135 24.48 -2.82 34.03
N ILE A 136 23.19 -2.90 33.68
CA ILE A 136 22.73 -3.35 32.34
C ILE A 136 22.33 -2.12 31.53
N PHE A 137 22.98 -1.92 30.38
CA PHE A 137 22.64 -0.89 29.41
C PHE A 137 22.11 -1.54 28.14
N ILE A 138 20.88 -1.16 27.73
CA ILE A 138 20.25 -1.64 26.51
C ILE A 138 20.32 -0.53 25.47
N PHE A 139 21.00 -0.77 24.35
CA PHE A 139 21.11 0.16 23.24
C PHE A 139 20.30 -0.33 22.04
N LYS A 140 19.56 0.56 21.38
CA LYS A 140 18.96 0.30 20.07
C LYS A 140 19.99 0.57 18.98
N ILE A 141 20.28 -0.43 18.17
CA ILE A 141 21.25 -0.34 17.07
C ILE A 141 20.54 -0.55 15.73
N PRO A 142 21.05 0.02 14.63
CA PRO A 142 20.54 -0.25 13.29
C PRO A 142 20.55 -1.74 12.95
N MET A 143 19.55 -2.21 12.22
CA MET A 143 19.48 -3.59 11.71
C MET A 143 20.57 -3.85 10.67
N GLY A 144 20.84 -2.88 9.79
CA GLY A 144 21.77 -3.02 8.70
C GLY A 144 21.20 -2.57 7.35
N VAL A 145 21.24 -3.43 6.35
CA VAL A 145 20.66 -3.19 5.03
C VAL A 145 19.20 -3.65 5.02
N VAL A 146 18.30 -2.74 4.70
CA VAL A 146 16.86 -3.01 4.56
C VAL A 146 16.50 -3.18 3.08
N SER A 147 15.70 -4.17 2.75
CA SER A 147 15.00 -4.27 1.46
C SER A 147 13.60 -3.72 1.62
N GLY A 148 13.22 -2.70 0.86
CA GLY A 148 11.88 -2.14 0.79
C GLY A 148 11.16 -2.63 -0.48
N ILE A 149 10.17 -3.51 -0.36
CA ILE A 149 9.39 -4.01 -1.50
C ILE A 149 7.98 -3.43 -1.42
N LEU A 150 7.57 -2.70 -2.46
CA LEU A 150 6.41 -1.82 -2.45
C LEU A 150 5.29 -2.30 -3.36
N PRO A 151 4.01 -2.09 -2.97
CA PRO A 151 2.86 -2.27 -3.83
C PRO A 151 2.60 -1.01 -4.67
N TRP A 152 1.55 -1.07 -5.47
CA TRP A 152 1.15 -0.02 -6.43
C TRP A 152 0.02 0.90 -5.93
N ASN A 153 -0.71 0.54 -4.87
CA ASN A 153 -1.95 1.24 -4.50
C ASN A 153 -1.77 2.61 -3.80
N PHE A 154 -0.70 2.77 -3.01
CA PHE A 154 -0.22 4.05 -2.48
C PHE A 154 1.28 4.17 -2.73
N PRO A 155 1.68 4.23 -4.00
CA PRO A 155 3.06 3.99 -4.41
C PRO A 155 4.03 5.03 -3.85
N PHE A 156 3.60 6.28 -3.74
CA PHE A 156 4.43 7.39 -3.27
C PHE A 156 4.56 7.40 -1.74
N PHE A 157 3.44 7.27 -1.03
CA PHE A 157 3.45 7.25 0.44
C PHE A 157 4.23 6.05 1.00
N LEU A 158 4.11 4.88 0.36
CA LEU A 158 4.78 3.67 0.84
C LEU A 158 6.29 3.68 0.60
N ILE A 159 6.80 4.47 -0.35
CA ILE A 159 8.25 4.76 -0.42
C ILE A 159 8.71 5.37 0.89
N VAL A 160 8.10 6.49 1.30
CA VAL A 160 8.54 7.21 2.51
C VAL A 160 8.28 6.43 3.78
N ARG A 161 7.19 5.65 3.85
CA ARG A 161 6.86 4.82 5.00
C ARG A 161 7.93 3.76 5.31
N LYS A 162 8.68 3.32 4.30
CA LYS A 162 9.80 2.38 4.50
C LYS A 162 11.14 3.10 4.58
N LEU A 163 11.35 4.10 3.73
CA LEU A 163 12.59 4.86 3.66
C LEU A 163 12.85 5.67 4.95
N ALA A 164 11.86 6.44 5.42
CA ALA A 164 12.08 7.38 6.51
C ALA A 164 12.50 6.71 7.83
N PRO A 165 11.79 5.67 8.34
CA PRO A 165 12.24 4.97 9.54
C PRO A 165 13.56 4.24 9.32
N ALA A 166 13.83 3.67 8.15
CA ALA A 166 15.14 3.07 7.86
C ALA A 166 16.28 4.09 8.01
N LEU A 167 16.14 5.26 7.39
CA LEU A 167 17.17 6.28 7.40
C LEU A 167 17.39 6.87 8.80
N VAL A 168 16.32 7.30 9.49
CA VAL A 168 16.48 7.96 10.79
C VAL A 168 17.07 7.03 11.85
N THR A 169 16.80 5.72 11.76
CA THR A 169 17.36 4.71 12.66
C THR A 169 18.74 4.22 12.24
N GLY A 170 19.32 4.75 11.14
CA GLY A 170 20.67 4.49 10.70
C GLY A 170 20.86 3.26 9.83
N ASN A 171 19.79 2.77 9.18
CA ASN A 171 19.85 1.69 8.20
C ASN A 171 20.04 2.25 6.78
N THR A 172 20.67 1.48 5.90
CA THR A 172 20.64 1.71 4.46
C THR A 172 19.48 0.92 3.84
N ILE A 173 19.03 1.32 2.66
CA ILE A 173 17.86 0.69 2.04
C ILE A 173 18.01 0.50 0.53
N VAL A 174 17.56 -0.66 0.04
CA VAL A 174 17.34 -0.93 -1.39
C VAL A 174 15.83 -1.07 -1.60
N ILE A 175 15.26 -0.19 -2.43
CA ILE A 175 13.82 -0.13 -2.71
C ILE A 175 13.52 -0.74 -4.07
N LYS A 176 12.57 -1.67 -4.11
CA LYS A 176 11.93 -2.16 -5.31
C LYS A 176 10.51 -1.60 -5.38
N ALA A 177 10.26 -0.67 -6.30
CA ALA A 177 8.91 -0.19 -6.59
C ALA A 177 8.08 -1.27 -7.30
N SER A 178 6.76 -1.12 -7.27
CA SER A 178 5.89 -1.93 -8.12
C SER A 178 6.13 -1.63 -9.60
N GLU A 179 6.08 -2.64 -10.44
CA GLU A 179 6.13 -2.50 -11.89
C GLU A 179 4.98 -1.67 -12.47
N GLU A 180 3.83 -1.66 -11.80
CA GLU A 180 2.63 -0.90 -12.21
C GLU A 180 2.79 0.61 -11.99
N THR A 181 3.68 1.04 -11.08
CA THR A 181 3.78 2.44 -10.64
C THR A 181 5.23 2.87 -10.47
N SER A 182 6.04 2.66 -11.51
CA SER A 182 7.49 2.88 -11.43
C SER A 182 7.91 4.34 -11.65
N ASN A 183 7.11 5.17 -12.35
CA ASN A 183 7.47 6.56 -12.66
C ASN A 183 7.56 7.43 -11.39
N ASN A 184 6.61 7.26 -10.44
CA ASN A 184 6.66 8.01 -9.19
C ASN A 184 7.91 7.69 -8.36
N ALA A 185 8.34 6.42 -8.34
CA ALA A 185 9.55 6.01 -7.65
C ALA A 185 10.82 6.56 -8.33
N TYR A 186 10.84 6.58 -9.66
CA TYR A 186 11.93 7.18 -10.43
C TYR A 186 12.03 8.68 -10.17
N MET A 187 10.92 9.40 -10.20
CA MET A 187 10.92 10.83 -9.89
C MET A 187 11.28 11.09 -8.42
N PHE A 188 10.82 10.25 -7.48
CA PHE A 188 11.24 10.34 -6.09
C PHE A 188 12.75 10.18 -5.94
N SER A 189 13.39 9.26 -6.68
CA SER A 189 14.83 9.04 -6.59
C SER A 189 15.66 10.27 -6.96
N LYS A 190 15.15 11.16 -7.81
CA LYS A 190 15.81 12.45 -8.15
C LYS A 190 15.89 13.38 -6.93
N LEU A 191 14.87 13.37 -6.06
CA LEU A 191 14.89 14.15 -4.83
C LEU A 191 16.01 13.74 -3.87
N LEU A 192 16.46 12.47 -3.91
CA LEU A 192 17.55 11.99 -3.06
C LEU A 192 18.87 12.67 -3.41
N ASP A 193 19.13 12.85 -4.70
CA ASP A 193 20.31 13.52 -5.20
C ASP A 193 20.27 15.02 -4.85
N GLU A 194 19.14 15.68 -5.09
CA GLU A 194 18.90 17.09 -4.71
C GLU A 194 19.03 17.33 -3.20
N ALA A 195 18.53 16.41 -2.37
CA ALA A 195 18.64 16.48 -0.91
C ALA A 195 20.07 16.20 -0.40
N GLY A 196 20.97 15.72 -1.28
CA GLY A 196 22.34 15.36 -0.96
C GLY A 196 22.47 14.12 -0.08
N VAL A 197 21.55 13.15 -0.22
CA VAL A 197 21.63 11.87 0.51
C VAL A 197 22.95 11.16 0.14
N PRO A 198 23.74 10.70 1.12
CA PRO A 198 25.04 10.09 0.82
C PRO A 198 24.90 8.86 -0.10
N LYS A 199 25.84 8.75 -1.03
CA LYS A 199 25.85 7.67 -2.03
C LYS A 199 25.78 6.28 -1.39
N GLY A 200 24.93 5.41 -1.95
CA GLY A 200 24.73 4.05 -1.50
C GLY A 200 23.79 3.89 -0.28
N VAL A 201 23.41 4.98 0.42
CA VAL A 201 22.49 4.92 1.56
C VAL A 201 21.09 4.50 1.11
N VAL A 202 20.63 5.02 -0.02
CA VAL A 202 19.37 4.67 -0.67
C VAL A 202 19.64 4.25 -2.11
N ASN A 203 19.04 3.15 -2.52
CA ASN A 203 19.15 2.65 -3.89
C ASN A 203 17.76 2.23 -4.37
N PHE A 204 17.45 2.46 -5.66
CA PHE A 204 16.21 2.05 -6.32
C PHE A 204 16.50 1.09 -7.47
N VAL A 205 15.77 -0.01 -7.48
CA VAL A 205 15.78 -1.03 -8.54
C VAL A 205 14.35 -1.29 -9.01
N TYR A 206 14.18 -1.64 -10.27
CA TYR A 206 12.89 -1.79 -10.94
C TYR A 206 12.76 -3.17 -11.58
N GLY A 207 11.60 -3.77 -11.50
CA GLY A 207 11.37 -5.10 -12.05
C GLY A 207 10.22 -5.83 -11.38
N ARG A 208 9.97 -7.06 -11.85
CA ARG A 208 8.88 -7.89 -11.36
C ARG A 208 9.18 -8.46 -9.96
N GLY A 209 8.11 -8.78 -9.24
CA GLY A 209 8.22 -9.44 -7.94
C GLY A 209 8.95 -10.78 -8.01
N GLN A 210 8.68 -11.55 -9.05
CA GLN A 210 9.25 -12.91 -9.26
C GLN A 210 10.75 -12.93 -9.59
N THR A 211 11.29 -11.83 -10.08
CA THR A 211 12.71 -11.67 -10.43
C THR A 211 13.42 -10.80 -9.40
N VAL A 212 13.32 -9.47 -9.50
CA VAL A 212 14.01 -8.52 -8.63
C VAL A 212 13.56 -8.65 -7.17
N GLY A 213 12.23 -8.82 -6.92
CA GLY A 213 11.71 -9.03 -5.57
C GLY A 213 12.27 -10.29 -4.91
N LYS A 214 12.37 -11.39 -5.66
CA LYS A 214 12.94 -12.66 -5.19
C LYS A 214 14.43 -12.53 -4.86
N LEU A 215 15.21 -11.84 -5.71
CA LEU A 215 16.64 -11.59 -5.45
C LEU A 215 16.84 -10.84 -4.13
N LEU A 216 16.06 -9.78 -3.90
CA LEU A 216 16.09 -9.02 -2.65
C LEU A 216 15.70 -9.87 -1.44
N SER A 217 14.70 -10.75 -1.59
CA SER A 217 14.19 -11.58 -0.48
C SER A 217 15.11 -12.74 -0.11
N SER A 218 15.90 -13.24 -1.06
CA SER A 218 16.80 -14.38 -0.86
C SER A 218 18.26 -14.00 -0.56
N SER A 219 18.60 -12.71 -0.63
CA SER A 219 19.99 -12.27 -0.44
C SER A 219 20.45 -12.37 1.03
N LYS A 220 21.59 -13.04 1.25
CA LYS A 220 22.24 -13.12 2.57
C LYS A 220 22.79 -11.79 3.08
N LYS A 221 22.87 -10.78 2.23
CA LYS A 221 23.41 -9.44 2.56
C LYS A 221 22.31 -8.48 3.02
N ILE A 222 21.04 -8.88 2.93
CA ILE A 222 19.87 -8.14 3.46
C ILE A 222 19.64 -8.56 4.90
N ASP A 223 19.63 -7.59 5.80
CA ASP A 223 19.45 -7.82 7.24
C ASP A 223 17.97 -7.77 7.66
N MET A 224 17.12 -7.04 6.88
CA MET A 224 15.68 -6.95 7.09
C MET A 224 14.94 -6.71 5.78
N ILE A 225 13.78 -7.36 5.63
CA ILE A 225 12.85 -7.12 4.51
C ILE A 225 11.63 -6.40 5.07
N SER A 226 11.29 -5.25 4.50
CA SER A 226 10.04 -4.54 4.76
C SER A 226 9.18 -4.60 3.49
N PHE A 227 8.14 -5.41 3.54
CA PHE A 227 7.22 -5.68 2.44
C PHE A 227 5.83 -5.10 2.73
N THR A 228 5.15 -4.63 1.69
CA THR A 228 3.71 -4.39 1.69
C THR A 228 3.12 -4.96 0.40
N GLY A 229 2.06 -5.76 0.52
CA GLY A 229 1.41 -6.39 -0.63
C GLY A 229 0.45 -7.52 -0.24
N SER A 230 0.26 -8.51 -1.12
CA SER A 230 -0.65 -9.64 -0.86
C SER A 230 -0.11 -10.63 0.17
N VAL A 231 -1.01 -11.36 0.82
CA VAL A 231 -0.67 -12.45 1.77
C VAL A 231 0.16 -13.53 1.08
N GLU A 232 -0.20 -13.91 -0.15
CA GLU A 232 0.53 -14.90 -0.93
C GLU A 232 1.99 -14.50 -1.16
N THR A 233 2.21 -13.26 -1.62
CA THR A 233 3.57 -12.72 -1.83
C THR A 233 4.34 -12.61 -0.51
N GLY A 234 3.68 -12.18 0.58
CA GLY A 234 4.28 -12.11 1.90
C GLY A 234 4.75 -13.47 2.40
N SER A 235 3.94 -14.53 2.21
CA SER A 235 4.29 -15.91 2.52
C SER A 235 5.49 -16.41 1.71
N ALA A 236 5.53 -16.10 0.40
CA ALA A 236 6.66 -16.44 -0.45
C ALA A 236 7.96 -15.74 0.00
N ILE A 237 7.89 -14.43 0.34
CA ILE A 237 9.02 -13.66 0.87
C ILE A 237 9.50 -14.25 2.20
N MET A 238 8.59 -14.61 3.11
CA MET A 238 8.92 -15.21 4.39
C MET A 238 9.64 -16.56 4.21
N THR A 239 9.21 -17.35 3.23
CA THR A 239 9.85 -18.63 2.87
C THR A 239 11.28 -18.43 2.36
N GLU A 240 11.52 -17.43 1.51
CA GLU A 240 12.87 -17.11 1.03
C GLU A 240 13.75 -16.56 2.16
N ALA A 241 13.23 -15.64 2.97
CA ALA A 241 13.91 -15.02 4.10
C ALA A 241 14.33 -16.05 5.18
N ALA A 242 13.52 -17.08 5.42
CA ALA A 242 13.78 -18.14 6.40
C ALA A 242 15.10 -18.88 6.11
N LYS A 243 15.50 -19.02 4.85
CA LYS A 243 16.77 -19.68 4.45
C LYS A 243 18.01 -18.98 5.02
N ASN A 244 17.90 -17.69 5.29
CA ASN A 244 18.99 -16.85 5.80
C ASN A 244 18.70 -16.29 7.22
N ILE A 245 17.54 -16.65 7.81
CA ILE A 245 17.04 -16.10 9.07
C ILE A 245 16.93 -14.55 8.99
N THR A 246 16.64 -14.04 7.81
CA THR A 246 16.46 -12.59 7.60
C THR A 246 15.16 -12.14 8.26
N LYS A 247 15.23 -11.05 9.03
CA LYS A 247 14.04 -10.47 9.66
C LYS A 247 13.06 -9.94 8.60
N VAL A 248 11.77 -10.22 8.80
CA VAL A 248 10.71 -9.70 7.94
C VAL A 248 9.76 -8.79 8.71
N ASN A 249 9.29 -7.73 8.06
CA ASN A 249 8.16 -6.91 8.48
C ASN A 249 7.17 -6.89 7.31
N LEU A 250 6.01 -7.49 7.53
CA LEU A 250 5.00 -7.73 6.49
C LEU A 250 3.76 -6.90 6.81
N GLU A 251 3.40 -6.01 5.88
CA GLU A 251 2.13 -5.31 5.82
C GLU A 251 1.33 -5.95 4.69
N LEU A 252 0.24 -6.61 5.03
CA LEU A 252 -0.48 -7.49 4.10
C LEU A 252 -1.89 -6.99 3.82
N GLY A 253 -2.68 -7.78 3.11
CA GLY A 253 -4.07 -7.51 2.84
C GLY A 253 -4.94 -7.47 4.10
N GLY A 254 -6.18 -7.07 3.94
CA GLY A 254 -7.16 -6.97 5.00
C GLY A 254 -8.55 -7.41 4.56
N LYS A 255 -9.40 -7.72 5.54
CA LYS A 255 -10.81 -8.05 5.33
C LYS A 255 -11.67 -7.30 6.36
N ALA A 256 -11.46 -6.00 6.46
CA ALA A 256 -12.01 -5.14 7.51
C ALA A 256 -13.53 -5.25 7.64
N PRO A 257 -14.07 -5.67 8.79
CA PRO A 257 -15.50 -5.66 9.07
C PRO A 257 -15.96 -4.26 9.47
N ALA A 258 -17.17 -3.89 9.03
CA ALA A 258 -17.96 -2.79 9.56
C ALA A 258 -19.21 -3.37 10.23
N LEU A 259 -19.37 -3.19 11.54
CA LEU A 259 -20.52 -3.62 12.30
C LEU A 259 -21.49 -2.45 12.46
N VAL A 260 -22.73 -2.63 12.01
CA VAL A 260 -23.78 -1.62 12.10
C VAL A 260 -24.85 -2.11 13.07
N LEU A 261 -24.86 -1.59 14.29
CA LEU A 261 -25.77 -2.00 15.35
C LEU A 261 -27.14 -1.31 15.22
N ALA A 262 -28.17 -1.86 15.86
CA ALA A 262 -29.56 -1.37 15.77
C ALA A 262 -29.74 0.10 16.21
N ASP A 263 -28.85 0.63 17.06
CA ASP A 263 -28.86 2.00 17.56
C ASP A 263 -27.98 2.96 16.75
N ALA A 264 -27.38 2.50 15.65
CA ALA A 264 -26.50 3.31 14.82
C ALA A 264 -27.26 4.48 14.15
N ASP A 265 -26.54 5.57 13.91
CA ASP A 265 -26.96 6.57 12.93
C ASP A 265 -26.77 5.97 11.51
N ILE A 266 -27.87 5.54 10.91
CA ILE A 266 -27.87 4.83 9.63
C ILE A 266 -27.32 5.70 8.51
N ASP A 267 -27.67 6.99 8.46
CA ASP A 267 -27.23 7.89 7.39
C ASP A 267 -25.71 8.12 7.47
N LEU A 268 -25.19 8.31 8.68
CA LEU A 268 -23.75 8.40 8.92
C LEU A 268 -23.04 7.10 8.55
N ALA A 269 -23.57 5.95 8.97
CA ALA A 269 -22.97 4.63 8.68
C ALA A 269 -22.92 4.38 7.17
N VAL A 270 -24.01 4.62 6.44
CA VAL A 270 -24.09 4.49 4.97
C VAL A 270 -23.06 5.38 4.29
N SER A 271 -22.98 6.67 4.67
CA SER A 271 -22.02 7.59 4.09
C SER A 271 -20.59 7.13 4.30
N LYS A 272 -20.20 6.77 5.53
CA LYS A 272 -18.82 6.38 5.88
C LYS A 272 -18.43 5.04 5.28
N ILE A 273 -19.33 4.05 5.26
CA ILE A 273 -19.07 2.73 4.66
C ILE A 273 -18.91 2.87 3.14
N ARG A 274 -19.79 3.66 2.48
CA ARG A 274 -19.67 3.95 1.05
C ARG A 274 -18.31 4.61 0.76
N ASP A 275 -17.96 5.68 1.45
CA ASP A 275 -16.71 6.41 1.24
C ASP A 275 -15.49 5.52 1.49
N ALA A 276 -15.52 4.72 2.56
CA ALA A 276 -14.46 3.77 2.87
C ALA A 276 -14.31 2.66 1.82
N ARG A 277 -15.40 2.29 1.11
CA ARG A 277 -15.31 1.25 0.06
C ARG A 277 -14.85 1.78 -1.28
N VAL A 278 -15.27 2.98 -1.66
CA VAL A 278 -14.96 3.51 -2.99
C VAL A 278 -13.62 4.24 -3.07
N ILE A 279 -13.00 4.56 -1.93
CA ILE A 279 -11.66 5.15 -1.91
C ILE A 279 -10.69 4.31 -2.74
N ASN A 280 -9.99 4.96 -3.68
CA ASN A 280 -9.07 4.29 -4.60
C ASN A 280 -9.67 3.05 -5.29
N SER A 281 -10.95 3.09 -5.65
CA SER A 281 -11.70 1.98 -6.27
C SER A 281 -11.78 0.73 -5.38
N GLY A 282 -11.70 0.90 -4.06
CA GLY A 282 -11.64 -0.21 -3.09
C GLY A 282 -10.28 -0.88 -2.97
N GLN A 283 -9.25 -0.35 -3.59
CA GLN A 283 -7.89 -0.92 -3.63
C GLN A 283 -7.04 -0.44 -2.45
N VAL A 284 -7.56 -0.61 -1.23
CA VAL A 284 -6.94 -0.16 0.02
C VAL A 284 -7.02 -1.27 1.06
N CYS A 285 -5.89 -1.65 1.66
CA CYS A 285 -5.81 -2.79 2.59
C CYS A 285 -6.65 -2.63 3.87
N ASN A 286 -6.94 -1.39 4.30
CA ASN A 286 -7.68 -1.09 5.51
C ASN A 286 -9.09 -0.50 5.25
N CYS A 287 -9.60 -0.56 4.01
CA CYS A 287 -10.97 -0.13 3.71
C CYS A 287 -12.00 -1.20 4.13
N VAL A 288 -13.26 -0.80 4.27
CA VAL A 288 -14.34 -1.73 4.60
C VAL A 288 -14.47 -2.81 3.51
N GLU A 289 -14.36 -4.08 3.89
CA GLU A 289 -14.41 -5.25 3.01
C GLU A 289 -15.65 -6.13 3.27
N ARG A 290 -16.23 -6.05 4.48
CA ARG A 290 -17.42 -6.79 4.91
C ARG A 290 -18.31 -5.88 5.72
N VAL A 291 -19.64 -5.94 5.49
CA VAL A 291 -20.60 -5.16 6.28
C VAL A 291 -21.53 -6.13 7.00
N TYR A 292 -21.53 -6.07 8.31
CA TYR A 292 -22.41 -6.81 9.21
C TYR A 292 -23.47 -5.88 9.75
N ILE A 293 -24.75 -6.25 9.60
CA ILE A 293 -25.88 -5.37 9.87
C ILE A 293 -26.84 -6.06 10.85
N ASP A 294 -27.22 -5.34 11.93
CA ASP A 294 -28.28 -5.83 12.82
C ASP A 294 -29.59 -5.99 12.01
N LYS A 295 -30.18 -7.17 12.10
CA LYS A 295 -31.40 -7.54 11.37
C LYS A 295 -32.55 -6.55 11.54
N LYS A 296 -32.60 -5.84 12.68
CA LYS A 296 -33.68 -4.87 12.95
C LYS A 296 -33.64 -3.64 12.05
N ILE A 297 -32.49 -3.33 11.47
CA ILE A 297 -32.29 -2.16 10.61
C ILE A 297 -31.80 -2.56 9.19
N ALA A 298 -31.70 -3.86 8.91
CA ALA A 298 -31.09 -4.37 7.68
C ALA A 298 -31.76 -3.87 6.42
N ASP A 299 -33.09 -3.86 6.36
CA ASP A 299 -33.83 -3.41 5.18
C ASP A 299 -33.58 -1.94 4.87
N GLU A 300 -33.72 -1.05 5.88
CA GLU A 300 -33.49 0.39 5.72
C GLU A 300 -32.04 0.70 5.34
N PHE A 301 -31.10 0.09 6.05
CA PHE A 301 -29.67 0.30 5.79
C PHE A 301 -29.30 -0.16 4.38
N THR A 302 -29.74 -1.36 3.97
CA THR A 302 -29.44 -1.95 2.65
C THR A 302 -30.02 -1.10 1.52
N GLU A 303 -31.26 -0.60 1.65
CA GLU A 303 -31.87 0.29 0.65
C GLU A 303 -31.04 1.58 0.50
N LYS A 304 -30.71 2.24 1.62
CA LYS A 304 -29.95 3.49 1.63
C LYS A 304 -28.53 3.29 1.06
N LEU A 305 -27.85 2.22 1.46
CA LEU A 305 -26.50 1.93 0.96
C LEU A 305 -26.50 1.61 -0.54
N THR A 306 -27.47 0.83 -0.99
CA THR A 306 -27.63 0.51 -2.42
C THR A 306 -27.82 1.79 -3.24
N LYS A 307 -28.69 2.69 -2.78
CA LYS A 307 -28.92 3.98 -3.44
C LYS A 307 -27.65 4.87 -3.41
N ALA A 308 -26.90 4.89 -2.32
CA ALA A 308 -25.64 5.62 -2.21
C ALA A 308 -24.60 5.09 -3.22
N MET A 309 -24.47 3.77 -3.33
CA MET A 309 -23.56 3.13 -4.29
C MET A 309 -24.01 3.37 -5.75
N GLN A 310 -25.30 3.32 -6.06
CA GLN A 310 -25.84 3.64 -7.40
C GLN A 310 -25.51 5.08 -7.83
N ASN A 311 -25.50 6.01 -6.90
CA ASN A 311 -25.19 7.43 -7.16
C ASN A 311 -23.66 7.71 -7.20
N THR A 312 -22.84 6.72 -6.91
CA THR A 312 -21.39 6.87 -6.93
C THR A 312 -20.87 6.93 -8.37
N LYS A 313 -20.08 7.95 -8.67
CA LYS A 313 -19.55 8.21 -10.00
C LYS A 313 -18.13 7.69 -10.15
N PHE A 314 -17.84 7.09 -11.28
CA PHE A 314 -16.48 6.67 -11.63
C PHE A 314 -16.10 7.11 -13.05
N GLY A 315 -14.82 7.08 -13.36
CA GLY A 315 -14.34 7.41 -14.70
C GLY A 315 -12.85 7.74 -14.74
N ASN A 316 -12.40 8.26 -15.90
CA ASN A 316 -11.00 8.60 -16.12
C ASN A 316 -10.63 9.88 -15.35
N PRO A 317 -9.76 9.80 -14.31
CA PRO A 317 -9.37 10.93 -13.48
C PRO A 317 -8.48 11.96 -14.21
N ASN A 318 -7.94 11.60 -15.37
CA ASN A 318 -7.17 12.53 -16.20
C ASN A 318 -8.09 13.50 -16.97
N THR A 319 -9.36 13.15 -17.19
CA THR A 319 -10.30 13.93 -18.01
C THR A 319 -11.55 14.37 -17.26
N LYS A 320 -11.89 13.73 -16.14
CA LYS A 320 -13.08 14.02 -15.32
C LYS A 320 -12.68 14.41 -13.90
N THR A 321 -13.33 15.42 -13.35
CA THR A 321 -13.11 15.92 -11.98
C THR A 321 -14.28 15.61 -11.04
N ASP A 322 -15.49 15.39 -11.56
CA ASP A 322 -16.70 15.06 -10.79
C ASP A 322 -16.91 13.53 -10.76
N ILE A 323 -15.94 12.83 -10.17
CA ILE A 323 -15.94 11.38 -9.97
C ILE A 323 -15.46 11.04 -8.54
N ASP A 324 -16.00 9.98 -7.99
CA ASP A 324 -15.65 9.49 -6.65
C ASP A 324 -14.44 8.55 -6.70
N TYR A 325 -14.25 7.82 -7.81
CA TYR A 325 -13.10 6.92 -7.98
C TYR A 325 -12.74 6.67 -9.46
N GLY A 326 -11.53 6.17 -9.67
CA GLY A 326 -10.94 5.83 -10.96
C GLY A 326 -11.03 4.34 -11.33
N PRO A 327 -10.11 3.84 -12.18
CA PRO A 327 -10.07 2.43 -12.58
C PRO A 327 -9.50 1.50 -11.48
N LEU A 328 -9.65 0.20 -11.70
CA LEU A 328 -8.77 -0.82 -11.12
C LEU A 328 -7.41 -0.78 -11.81
N ILE A 329 -6.37 -1.23 -11.13
CA ILE A 329 -4.99 -1.06 -11.62
C ILE A 329 -4.68 -1.86 -12.89
N ASN A 330 -5.19 -3.09 -12.99
CA ASN A 330 -4.92 -4.00 -14.10
C ASN A 330 -6.02 -5.03 -14.31
N GLU A 331 -5.92 -5.81 -15.38
CA GLU A 331 -6.88 -6.85 -15.75
C GLU A 331 -6.97 -7.97 -14.71
N ASP A 332 -5.87 -8.34 -14.07
CA ASP A 332 -5.87 -9.40 -13.05
C ASP A 332 -6.69 -8.98 -11.81
N GLY A 333 -6.58 -7.72 -11.40
CA GLY A 333 -7.42 -7.16 -10.33
C GLY A 333 -8.90 -7.18 -10.69
N SER A 334 -9.25 -6.76 -11.91
CA SER A 334 -10.64 -6.78 -12.40
C SER A 334 -11.19 -8.19 -12.49
N LYS A 335 -10.40 -9.16 -12.96
CA LYS A 335 -10.75 -10.56 -13.02
C LYS A 335 -11.03 -11.16 -11.64
N LYS A 336 -10.13 -10.90 -10.65
CA LYS A 336 -10.30 -11.34 -9.26
C LYS A 336 -11.63 -10.83 -8.67
N VAL A 337 -11.92 -9.54 -8.83
CA VAL A 337 -13.19 -8.95 -8.35
C VAL A 337 -14.38 -9.64 -8.99
N SER A 338 -14.36 -9.83 -10.32
CA SER A 338 -15.43 -10.49 -11.06
C SER A 338 -15.65 -11.95 -10.63
N GLU A 339 -14.56 -12.69 -10.40
CA GLU A 339 -14.61 -14.08 -9.93
C GLU A 339 -15.28 -14.20 -8.55
N LEU A 340 -14.94 -13.31 -7.60
CA LEU A 340 -15.55 -13.30 -6.27
C LEU A 340 -17.04 -12.93 -6.31
N VAL A 341 -17.41 -11.91 -7.10
CA VAL A 341 -18.81 -11.50 -7.29
C VAL A 341 -19.63 -12.63 -7.93
N ASN A 342 -19.12 -13.27 -8.98
CA ASN A 342 -19.79 -14.38 -9.64
C ASN A 342 -19.91 -15.61 -8.72
N SER A 343 -18.90 -15.88 -7.90
CA SER A 343 -18.94 -16.95 -6.89
C SER A 343 -20.04 -16.69 -5.86
N ALA A 344 -20.17 -15.47 -5.35
CA ALA A 344 -21.24 -15.09 -4.41
C ALA A 344 -22.61 -15.27 -5.03
N LYS A 345 -22.82 -14.78 -6.26
CA LYS A 345 -24.08 -14.95 -7.00
C LYS A 345 -24.44 -16.41 -7.19
N SER A 346 -23.46 -17.25 -7.56
CA SER A 346 -23.67 -18.68 -7.75
C SER A 346 -23.97 -19.42 -6.43
N SER A 347 -23.53 -18.87 -5.30
CA SER A 347 -23.82 -19.37 -3.96
C SER A 347 -25.14 -18.85 -3.36
N GLY A 348 -25.92 -18.11 -4.15
CA GLY A 348 -27.26 -17.65 -3.76
C GLY A 348 -27.32 -16.23 -3.17
N ALA A 349 -26.22 -15.47 -3.20
CA ALA A 349 -26.25 -14.05 -2.86
C ALA A 349 -26.91 -13.22 -3.97
N GLU A 350 -27.51 -12.09 -3.60
CA GLU A 350 -28.25 -11.20 -4.49
C GLU A 350 -27.43 -9.94 -4.80
N ILE A 351 -27.23 -9.65 -6.09
CA ILE A 351 -26.58 -8.41 -6.52
C ILE A 351 -27.65 -7.32 -6.63
N LEU A 352 -27.62 -6.34 -5.73
CA LEU A 352 -28.57 -5.24 -5.70
C LEU A 352 -28.21 -4.11 -6.67
N THR A 353 -26.91 -3.91 -6.93
CA THR A 353 -26.41 -2.95 -7.92
C THR A 353 -25.01 -3.35 -8.39
N GLY A 354 -24.65 -2.94 -9.60
CA GLY A 354 -23.34 -3.21 -10.20
C GLY A 354 -23.12 -4.69 -10.52
N GLY A 355 -22.02 -5.23 -10.02
CA GLY A 355 -21.69 -6.66 -10.17
C GLY A 355 -20.92 -7.01 -11.44
N ASN A 356 -20.47 -6.01 -12.20
CA ASN A 356 -19.77 -6.21 -13.46
C ASN A 356 -18.77 -5.09 -13.77
N ARG A 357 -17.83 -5.41 -14.65
CA ARG A 357 -16.93 -4.43 -15.27
C ARG A 357 -17.73 -3.49 -16.20
N ASP A 358 -17.26 -2.28 -16.38
CA ASP A 358 -17.75 -1.37 -17.42
C ASP A 358 -17.03 -1.66 -18.75
N ASP A 359 -17.70 -2.38 -19.63
CA ASP A 359 -17.18 -2.73 -20.95
C ASP A 359 -17.37 -1.62 -21.99
N SER A 360 -17.96 -0.47 -21.62
CA SER A 360 -18.15 0.69 -22.49
C SER A 360 -16.92 1.61 -22.54
N SER A 361 -15.94 1.42 -21.64
CA SER A 361 -14.74 2.22 -21.48
C SER A 361 -13.49 1.46 -21.94
N GLU A 362 -12.48 2.19 -22.43
CA GLU A 362 -11.17 1.62 -22.79
C GLU A 362 -10.33 1.27 -21.53
N GLY A 363 -10.65 1.87 -20.38
CA GLY A 363 -9.98 1.63 -19.10
C GLY A 363 -10.60 0.48 -18.31
N ILE A 364 -9.99 0.19 -17.16
CA ILE A 364 -10.35 -0.97 -16.33
C ILE A 364 -11.28 -0.53 -15.20
N TYR A 365 -12.54 -0.24 -15.51
CA TYR A 365 -13.52 0.23 -14.51
C TYR A 365 -14.44 -0.90 -14.06
N TYR A 366 -14.84 -0.85 -12.78
CA TYR A 366 -15.78 -1.76 -12.18
C TYR A 366 -16.93 -0.99 -11.53
N HIS A 367 -18.17 -1.40 -11.75
CA HIS A 367 -19.33 -0.70 -11.21
C HIS A 367 -19.40 -0.79 -9.68
N PRO A 368 -19.84 0.29 -8.98
CA PRO A 368 -20.10 0.25 -7.56
C PRO A 368 -21.11 -0.85 -7.24
N THR A 369 -20.74 -1.79 -6.39
CA THR A 369 -21.48 -3.04 -6.22
C THR A 369 -21.90 -3.25 -4.78
N VAL A 370 -23.17 -3.65 -4.58
CA VAL A 370 -23.72 -4.11 -3.31
C VAL A 370 -24.27 -5.52 -3.51
N ILE A 371 -23.93 -6.43 -2.61
CA ILE A 371 -24.36 -7.83 -2.64
C ILE A 371 -25.01 -8.15 -1.30
N ALA A 372 -26.31 -8.47 -1.33
CA ALA A 372 -27.07 -8.88 -0.16
C ALA A 372 -27.13 -10.40 -0.02
N ASN A 373 -27.67 -10.87 1.11
CA ASN A 373 -27.86 -12.29 1.41
C ASN A 373 -26.55 -13.10 1.37
N CYS A 374 -25.42 -12.45 1.67
CA CYS A 374 -24.15 -13.14 1.80
C CYS A 374 -24.14 -13.99 3.09
N LYS A 375 -23.49 -15.16 3.02
CA LYS A 375 -23.24 -16.00 4.18
C LYS A 375 -21.78 -15.98 4.56
N GLN A 376 -21.51 -16.23 5.84
CA GLN A 376 -20.16 -16.14 6.42
C GLN A 376 -19.12 -17.03 5.71
N ASP A 377 -19.54 -18.19 5.20
CA ASP A 377 -18.69 -19.16 4.51
C ASP A 377 -18.44 -18.87 3.02
N MET A 378 -19.04 -17.82 2.46
CA MET A 378 -18.83 -17.45 1.06
C MET A 378 -17.42 -16.86 0.86
N ARG A 379 -16.78 -17.22 -0.26
CA ARG A 379 -15.46 -16.70 -0.64
C ARG A 379 -15.39 -15.17 -0.59
N ILE A 380 -16.44 -14.48 -1.02
CA ILE A 380 -16.48 -13.01 -1.01
C ILE A 380 -16.45 -12.41 0.41
N ILE A 381 -16.81 -13.17 1.44
CA ILE A 381 -16.70 -12.78 2.85
C ILE A 381 -15.31 -13.14 3.41
N GLN A 382 -14.72 -14.25 2.96
CA GLN A 382 -13.47 -14.76 3.49
C GLN A 382 -12.23 -14.22 2.75
N GLU A 383 -12.31 -13.93 1.47
CA GLU A 383 -11.18 -13.46 0.65
C GLU A 383 -11.22 -11.94 0.44
N GLU A 384 -10.06 -11.29 0.46
CA GLU A 384 -9.91 -9.86 0.14
C GLU A 384 -10.35 -9.57 -1.29
N ILE A 385 -11.31 -8.64 -1.47
CA ILE A 385 -11.87 -8.29 -2.79
C ILE A 385 -10.95 -7.33 -3.56
N PHE A 386 -10.51 -6.26 -2.88
CA PHE A 386 -9.69 -5.19 -3.45
C PHE A 386 -10.33 -4.48 -4.66
N GLY A 387 -11.65 -4.25 -4.57
CA GLY A 387 -12.48 -3.61 -5.59
C GLY A 387 -13.71 -2.92 -4.99
N PRO A 388 -14.51 -2.15 -5.75
CA PRO A 388 -15.61 -1.32 -5.23
C PRO A 388 -16.88 -2.14 -4.93
N VAL A 389 -16.75 -3.19 -4.13
CA VAL A 389 -17.81 -4.18 -3.83
C VAL A 389 -18.04 -4.29 -2.32
N LEU A 390 -19.29 -4.19 -1.89
CA LEU A 390 -19.74 -4.34 -0.51
C LEU A 390 -20.65 -5.56 -0.36
N PRO A 391 -20.16 -6.68 0.18
CA PRO A 391 -20.99 -7.80 0.60
C PRO A 391 -21.60 -7.51 1.99
N LEU A 392 -22.89 -7.82 2.13
CA LEU A 392 -23.71 -7.59 3.31
C LEU A 392 -24.10 -8.91 3.96
N VAL A 393 -23.93 -9.00 5.27
CA VAL A 393 -24.32 -10.13 6.12
C VAL A 393 -25.16 -9.62 7.27
N GLU A 394 -26.33 -10.21 7.50
CA GLU A 394 -27.16 -9.90 8.67
C GLU A 394 -26.72 -10.69 9.88
N PHE A 395 -26.91 -10.09 11.08
CA PHE A 395 -26.73 -10.77 12.35
C PHE A 395 -27.91 -10.55 13.28
N GLU A 396 -28.12 -11.47 14.23
CA GLU A 396 -29.23 -11.44 15.18
C GLU A 396 -28.87 -10.69 16.48
N ASP A 397 -27.64 -10.82 16.94
CA ASP A 397 -27.13 -10.19 18.15
C ASP A 397 -25.64 -9.83 18.06
N LEU A 398 -25.16 -9.06 19.04
CA LEU A 398 -23.79 -8.54 19.06
C LEU A 398 -22.73 -9.65 19.15
N ASP A 399 -22.99 -10.73 19.90
CA ASP A 399 -22.03 -11.83 20.07
C ASP A 399 -21.79 -12.51 18.73
N GLN A 400 -22.84 -12.77 17.98
CA GLN A 400 -22.76 -13.30 16.60
C GLN A 400 -22.00 -12.34 15.68
N ALA A 401 -22.25 -11.03 15.76
CA ALA A 401 -21.51 -10.04 14.95
C ALA A 401 -20.01 -10.05 15.24
N ILE A 402 -19.64 -10.17 16.51
CA ILE A 402 -18.24 -10.27 16.94
C ILE A 402 -17.61 -11.58 16.46
N GLU A 403 -18.33 -12.71 16.58
CA GLU A 403 -17.87 -14.00 16.05
C GLU A 403 -17.60 -13.94 14.55
N TYR A 404 -18.55 -13.40 13.76
CA TYR A 404 -18.40 -13.23 12.32
C TYR A 404 -17.25 -12.28 11.93
N ALA A 405 -17.08 -11.19 12.68
CA ALA A 405 -15.98 -10.25 12.44
C ALA A 405 -14.62 -10.90 12.65
N ASN A 406 -14.49 -11.77 13.63
CA ASN A 406 -13.25 -12.47 13.99
C ASN A 406 -13.02 -13.77 13.19
N ASP A 407 -14.04 -14.32 12.54
CA ASP A 407 -13.92 -15.48 11.65
C ASP A 407 -13.27 -15.06 10.31
N SER A 408 -11.95 -14.85 10.34
CA SER A 408 -11.16 -14.39 9.21
C SER A 408 -9.67 -14.63 9.47
N ASP A 409 -8.94 -14.96 8.42
CA ASP A 409 -7.47 -15.05 8.44
C ASP A 409 -6.77 -13.67 8.43
N TYR A 410 -7.53 -12.59 8.35
CA TYR A 410 -7.04 -11.21 8.31
C TYR A 410 -7.25 -10.49 9.65
N GLY A 411 -6.39 -9.50 9.93
CA GLY A 411 -6.52 -8.68 11.12
C GLY A 411 -5.75 -7.37 10.98
N LEU A 412 -6.37 -6.34 10.37
CA LEU A 412 -5.76 -5.04 10.14
C LEU A 412 -6.57 -3.91 10.76
N THR A 413 -7.85 -3.76 10.36
CA THR A 413 -8.76 -2.74 10.87
C THR A 413 -10.18 -3.27 11.02
N SER A 414 -10.98 -2.58 11.82
CA SER A 414 -12.42 -2.80 11.96
C SER A 414 -13.11 -1.47 12.26
N SER A 415 -14.42 -1.42 12.06
CA SER A 415 -15.25 -0.30 12.46
C SER A 415 -16.57 -0.77 13.07
N ILE A 416 -17.11 0.02 13.99
CA ILE A 416 -18.42 -0.21 14.60
C ILE A 416 -19.21 1.09 14.62
N PHE A 417 -20.48 1.02 14.25
CA PHE A 417 -21.44 2.11 14.28
C PHE A 417 -22.47 1.83 15.36
N THR A 418 -22.45 2.64 16.41
CA THR A 418 -23.33 2.55 17.58
C THR A 418 -23.38 3.89 18.30
N ASN A 419 -24.47 4.18 18.96
CA ASN A 419 -24.61 5.30 19.88
C ASN A 419 -24.33 4.90 21.35
N ASN A 420 -23.96 3.65 21.61
CA ASN A 420 -23.65 3.13 22.92
C ASN A 420 -22.15 2.86 23.09
N LEU A 421 -21.52 3.49 24.08
CA LEU A 421 -20.10 3.30 24.41
C LEU A 421 -19.83 2.21 25.46
N LYS A 422 -20.86 1.49 25.91
CA LYS A 422 -20.74 0.45 26.95
C LYS A 422 -20.64 -0.93 26.34
#